data_902ded779dd608149a78296da661fabe
#
_entry.id   902ded779dd608149a78296da661fabe
#
_cell.length_a   1.000
_cell.length_b   1.000
_cell.length_c   1.000
_cell.angle_alpha   90.00
_cell.angle_beta   90.00
_cell.angle_gamma   90.00
#
_symmetry.space_group_name_H-M   'P 1'
#
loop_
_entity.id
_entity.type
_entity.pdbx_description
1 polymer ?
#
loop_
_entity_poly.entity_id
_entity_poly.type
_entity_poly.pdbx_seq_one_letter_code
_entity_poly.pdbx_strand_id
1 'polypeptide(L)'
;MRTRKFLSVALAVGVLVLMSTSCTSNKKYTALQGKYDELAAKYHTSQVELAECNANTKSLDAQLADARKANEDLKAGYAALQGSLNQSIAQNTQGNVNISKLVDEINASNAYIKQLVNAKSKSDSLLMVLTNNLTRSLDKDELRDVDIKVLKGVVYISLADNMLFKSGSYEISDRAMETLSKIAKIIKDYKSYDVLVEGNTDNVPISRTNIRNNWDLSCLRASSVVQVLQNDFGVDPSRLTAGGRGEYNPLTDNDTEVGRQRNRRTEIIITPKLDQFMDLIDKAPDAESH
;
A
#
# COMPACT_ATOMS: atom_id res chain seq x y z
N MET A 1 -2.46 -15.67 -86.28
CA MET A 1 -1.43 -15.14 -85.33
C MET A 1 -1.83 -13.89 -84.57
N ARG A 2 -2.82 -13.14 -84.93
CA ARG A 2 -3.28 -11.91 -84.20
C ARG A 2 -4.06 -12.15 -82.94
N THR A 3 -4.84 -13.19 -82.84
CA THR A 3 -5.70 -13.47 -81.70
C THR A 3 -4.94 -13.95 -80.44
N ARG A 4 -3.80 -14.64 -80.56
CA ARG A 4 -2.95 -15.07 -79.40
C ARG A 4 -2.22 -13.93 -78.71
N LYS A 5 -1.90 -12.84 -79.43
CA LYS A 5 -1.22 -11.66 -78.85
C LYS A 5 -2.21 -10.82 -78.02
N PHE A 6 -3.45 -10.72 -78.44
CA PHE A 6 -4.49 -10.02 -77.63
C PHE A 6 -4.82 -10.74 -76.30
N LEU A 7 -4.85 -12.04 -76.35
CA LEU A 7 -5.17 -12.83 -75.15
C LEU A 7 -4.01 -12.75 -74.11
N SER A 8 -2.75 -12.72 -74.58
CA SER A 8 -1.63 -12.58 -73.66
C SER A 8 -1.49 -11.18 -73.04
N VAL A 9 -1.87 -10.13 -73.80
CA VAL A 9 -1.88 -8.76 -73.27
C VAL A 9 -3.05 -8.55 -72.29
N ALA A 10 -4.23 -9.12 -72.57
CA ALA A 10 -5.34 -9.07 -71.64
C ALA A 10 -5.08 -9.81 -70.34
N LEU A 11 -4.38 -10.96 -70.41
CA LEU A 11 -3.97 -11.71 -69.24
C LEU A 11 -2.90 -10.97 -68.39
N ALA A 12 -1.94 -10.32 -69.08
CA ALA A 12 -0.90 -9.53 -68.36
C ALA A 12 -1.48 -8.28 -67.67
N VAL A 13 -2.43 -7.59 -68.28
CA VAL A 13 -3.10 -6.43 -67.68
C VAL A 13 -4.00 -6.89 -66.54
N GLY A 14 -4.67 -8.02 -66.65
CA GLY A 14 -5.49 -8.60 -65.55
C GLY A 14 -4.64 -8.96 -64.35
N VAL A 15 -3.46 -9.52 -64.51
CA VAL A 15 -2.52 -9.84 -63.41
C VAL A 15 -1.93 -8.57 -62.77
N LEU A 16 -1.67 -7.52 -63.60
CA LEU A 16 -1.15 -6.25 -63.05
C LEU A 16 -2.22 -5.52 -62.18
N VAL A 17 -3.47 -5.57 -62.59
CA VAL A 17 -4.58 -4.97 -61.82
C VAL A 17 -4.85 -5.77 -60.54
N LEU A 18 -4.72 -7.08 -60.53
CA LEU A 18 -4.82 -7.91 -59.33
C LEU A 18 -3.68 -7.68 -58.35
N MET A 19 -2.46 -7.39 -58.86
CA MET A 19 -1.30 -7.08 -58.00
C MET A 19 -1.44 -5.68 -57.36
N SER A 20 -2.03 -4.70 -58.04
CA SER A 20 -2.16 -3.34 -57.50
C SER A 20 -3.26 -3.26 -56.43
N THR A 21 -4.33 -4.07 -56.51
CA THR A 21 -5.35 -4.14 -55.44
C THR A 21 -4.86 -4.89 -54.23
N SER A 22 -3.91 -5.82 -54.39
CA SER A 22 -3.33 -6.56 -53.26
C SER A 22 -2.49 -5.65 -52.32
N CYS A 23 -1.70 -4.72 -52.89
CA CYS A 23 -0.85 -3.84 -52.09
C CYS A 23 -1.62 -2.80 -51.26
N THR A 24 -2.74 -2.27 -51.78
CA THR A 24 -3.56 -1.30 -51.04
C THR A 24 -4.42 -1.98 -49.97
N SER A 25 -4.84 -3.21 -50.24
CA SER A 25 -5.56 -4.03 -49.25
C SER A 25 -4.64 -4.40 -48.06
N ASN A 26 -3.40 -4.74 -48.35
CA ASN A 26 -2.41 -5.15 -47.32
C ASN A 26 -2.03 -4.00 -46.40
N LYS A 27 -1.87 -2.76 -46.90
CA LYS A 27 -1.67 -1.57 -46.05
C LYS A 27 -2.85 -1.25 -45.14
N LYS A 28 -4.06 -1.39 -45.64
CA LYS A 28 -5.27 -1.22 -44.81
C LYS A 28 -5.42 -2.32 -43.81
N TYR A 29 -5.08 -3.55 -44.17
CA TYR A 29 -5.13 -4.70 -43.27
C TYR A 29 -4.09 -4.56 -42.14
N THR A 30 -2.84 -4.18 -42.43
CA THR A 30 -1.82 -3.92 -41.41
C THR A 30 -2.18 -2.75 -40.48
N ALA A 31 -2.76 -1.70 -41.04
CA ALA A 31 -3.23 -0.58 -40.22
C ALA A 31 -4.42 -0.96 -39.33
N LEU A 32 -5.31 -1.82 -39.81
CA LEU A 32 -6.43 -2.35 -39.03
C LEU A 32 -5.94 -3.33 -37.97
N GLN A 33 -5.00 -4.18 -38.32
CA GLN A 33 -4.33 -5.09 -37.38
C GLN A 33 -3.65 -4.31 -36.26
N GLY A 34 -2.89 -3.25 -36.56
CA GLY A 34 -2.28 -2.41 -35.53
C GLY A 34 -3.29 -1.75 -34.60
N LYS A 35 -4.43 -1.29 -35.14
CA LYS A 35 -5.52 -0.76 -34.30
C LYS A 35 -6.18 -1.85 -33.45
N TYR A 36 -6.31 -3.05 -33.99
CA TYR A 36 -6.85 -4.18 -33.24
C TYR A 36 -5.90 -4.57 -32.10
N ASP A 37 -4.60 -4.65 -32.34
CA ASP A 37 -3.61 -4.99 -31.35
C ASP A 37 -3.53 -3.91 -30.24
N GLU A 38 -3.63 -2.62 -30.63
CA GLU A 38 -3.69 -1.51 -29.67
C GLU A 38 -4.97 -1.58 -28.81
N LEU A 39 -6.10 -1.87 -29.43
CA LEU A 39 -7.38 -2.00 -28.72
C LEU A 39 -7.39 -3.24 -27.81
N ALA A 40 -6.83 -4.36 -28.30
CA ALA A 40 -6.68 -5.57 -27.51
C ALA A 40 -5.79 -5.35 -26.27
N ALA A 41 -4.68 -4.61 -26.45
CA ALA A 41 -3.81 -4.23 -25.33
C ALA A 41 -4.54 -3.35 -24.31
N LYS A 42 -5.27 -2.32 -24.78
CA LYS A 42 -6.08 -1.47 -23.88
C LYS A 42 -7.19 -2.25 -23.18
N TYR A 43 -7.83 -3.17 -23.88
CA TYR A 43 -8.85 -4.04 -23.29
C TYR A 43 -8.25 -4.94 -22.20
N HIS A 44 -7.09 -5.52 -22.46
CA HIS A 44 -6.40 -6.36 -21.48
C HIS A 44 -5.98 -5.55 -20.24
N THR A 45 -5.44 -4.34 -20.44
CA THR A 45 -5.08 -3.44 -19.33
C THR A 45 -6.32 -3.09 -18.49
N SER A 46 -7.41 -2.70 -19.14
CA SER A 46 -8.67 -2.40 -18.43
C SER A 46 -9.26 -3.60 -17.70
N GLN A 47 -9.10 -4.81 -18.22
CA GLN A 47 -9.51 -6.04 -17.52
C GLN A 47 -8.67 -6.30 -16.27
N VAL A 48 -7.35 -6.08 -16.34
CA VAL A 48 -6.47 -6.21 -15.19
C VAL A 48 -6.81 -5.18 -14.12
N GLU A 49 -6.99 -3.91 -14.50
CA GLU A 49 -7.40 -2.84 -13.58
C GLU A 49 -8.76 -3.13 -12.92
N LEU A 50 -9.71 -3.65 -13.70
CA LEU A 50 -11.02 -4.05 -13.18
C LEU A 50 -10.92 -5.22 -12.21
N ALA A 51 -10.07 -6.21 -12.51
CA ALA A 51 -9.85 -7.35 -11.63
C ALA A 51 -9.19 -6.92 -10.32
N GLU A 52 -8.22 -6.02 -10.39
CA GLU A 52 -7.55 -5.45 -9.21
C GLU A 52 -8.53 -4.59 -8.37
N CYS A 53 -9.34 -3.76 -9.00
CA CYS A 53 -10.39 -2.98 -8.34
C CYS A 53 -11.40 -3.91 -7.64
N ASN A 54 -11.83 -4.98 -8.30
CA ASN A 54 -12.74 -5.95 -7.71
C ASN A 54 -12.10 -6.73 -6.54
N ALA A 55 -10.82 -7.07 -6.63
CA ALA A 55 -10.09 -7.72 -5.54
C ALA A 55 -9.96 -6.78 -4.33
N ASN A 56 -9.63 -5.52 -4.57
CA ASN A 56 -9.55 -4.50 -3.52
C ASN A 56 -10.92 -4.25 -2.87
N THR A 57 -11.98 -4.16 -3.66
CA THR A 57 -13.36 -4.02 -3.15
C THR A 57 -13.74 -5.20 -2.27
N LYS A 58 -13.46 -6.43 -2.71
CA LYS A 58 -13.69 -7.64 -1.91
C LYS A 58 -12.91 -7.66 -0.60
N SER A 59 -11.65 -7.22 -0.64
CA SER A 59 -10.81 -7.11 0.56
C SER A 59 -11.34 -6.07 1.53
N LEU A 60 -11.77 -4.91 1.03
CA LEU A 60 -12.38 -3.85 1.84
C LEU A 60 -13.71 -4.28 2.44
N ASP A 61 -14.55 -4.98 1.68
CA ASP A 61 -15.81 -5.52 2.18
C ASP A 61 -15.59 -6.55 3.30
N ALA A 62 -14.59 -7.42 3.16
CA ALA A 62 -14.21 -8.35 4.21
C ALA A 62 -13.72 -7.64 5.47
N GLN A 63 -12.83 -6.64 5.33
CA GLN A 63 -12.36 -5.84 6.46
C GLN A 63 -13.49 -5.04 7.13
N LEU A 64 -14.42 -4.52 6.32
CA LEU A 64 -15.60 -3.83 6.84
C LEU A 64 -16.53 -4.79 7.61
N ALA A 65 -16.71 -6.00 7.09
CA ALA A 65 -17.50 -7.04 7.76
C ALA A 65 -16.86 -7.45 9.11
N ASP A 66 -15.53 -7.65 9.11
CA ASP A 66 -14.77 -7.98 10.33
C ASP A 66 -14.83 -6.85 11.35
N ALA A 67 -14.66 -5.60 10.92
CA ALA A 67 -14.76 -4.43 11.79
C ALA A 67 -16.18 -4.25 12.35
N ARG A 68 -17.21 -4.50 11.55
CA ARG A 68 -18.61 -4.46 12.01
C ARG A 68 -18.87 -5.56 13.03
N LYS A 69 -18.41 -6.78 12.75
CA LYS A 69 -18.54 -7.90 13.69
C LYS A 69 -17.84 -7.60 15.00
N ALA A 70 -16.62 -7.10 14.98
CA ALA A 70 -15.89 -6.70 16.18
C ALA A 70 -16.63 -5.60 16.97
N ASN A 71 -17.27 -4.67 16.27
CA ASN A 71 -18.07 -3.62 16.89
C ASN A 71 -19.38 -4.16 17.52
N GLU A 72 -20.01 -5.14 16.85
CA GLU A 72 -21.20 -5.82 17.38
C GLU A 72 -20.86 -6.68 18.59
N ASP A 73 -19.76 -7.45 18.54
CA ASP A 73 -19.26 -8.26 19.65
C ASP A 73 -18.93 -7.39 20.87
N LEU A 74 -18.29 -6.23 20.64
CA LEU A 74 -18.00 -5.26 21.69
C LEU A 74 -19.28 -4.67 22.30
N LYS A 75 -20.27 -4.32 21.46
CA LYS A 75 -21.58 -3.83 21.93
C LYS A 75 -22.35 -4.90 22.70
N ALA A 76 -22.32 -6.14 22.25
CA ALA A 76 -22.97 -7.26 22.92
C ALA A 76 -22.30 -7.53 24.28
N GLY A 77 -20.96 -7.50 24.32
CA GLY A 77 -20.21 -7.61 25.58
C GLY A 77 -20.56 -6.51 26.58
N TYR A 78 -20.64 -5.26 26.09
CA TYR A 78 -21.07 -4.12 26.93
C TYR A 78 -22.49 -4.27 27.44
N ALA A 79 -23.44 -4.69 26.59
CA ALA A 79 -24.84 -4.92 26.98
C ALA A 79 -24.97 -6.08 27.98
N ALA A 80 -24.18 -7.15 27.78
CA ALA A 80 -24.16 -8.29 28.74
C ALA A 80 -23.60 -7.89 30.12
N LEU A 81 -22.50 -7.08 30.11
CA LEU A 81 -21.92 -6.54 31.34
C LEU A 81 -22.91 -5.63 32.09
N GLN A 82 -23.61 -4.77 31.34
CA GLN A 82 -24.64 -3.88 31.88
C GLN A 82 -25.86 -4.67 32.40
N GLY A 83 -26.26 -5.74 31.70
CA GLY A 83 -27.31 -6.67 32.16
C GLY A 83 -26.94 -7.40 33.46
N SER A 84 -25.69 -7.93 33.50
CA SER A 84 -25.15 -8.60 34.70
C SER A 84 -25.06 -7.65 35.89
N LEU A 85 -24.66 -6.40 35.67
CA LEU A 85 -24.62 -5.36 36.67
C LEU A 85 -26.02 -5.06 37.24
N ASN A 86 -27.01 -4.86 36.36
CA ASN A 86 -28.39 -4.61 36.75
C ASN A 86 -28.99 -5.77 37.55
N GLN A 87 -28.67 -7.01 37.17
CA GLN A 87 -29.07 -8.20 37.86
C GLN A 87 -28.41 -8.31 39.26
N SER A 88 -27.10 -7.98 39.35
CA SER A 88 -26.40 -7.92 40.63
C SER A 88 -26.94 -6.83 41.56
N ILE A 89 -27.32 -5.68 41.03
CA ILE A 89 -27.95 -4.60 41.78
C ILE A 89 -29.34 -5.03 42.28
N ALA A 90 -30.13 -5.74 41.46
CA ALA A 90 -31.44 -6.24 41.84
C ALA A 90 -31.38 -7.33 42.93
N GLN A 91 -30.34 -8.15 42.93
CA GLN A 91 -30.15 -9.22 43.92
C GLN A 91 -29.52 -8.75 45.24
N ASN A 92 -28.88 -7.58 45.25
CA ASN A 92 -28.09 -7.16 46.41
C ASN A 92 -28.66 -5.94 47.15
N THR A 93 -29.94 -5.92 47.39
CA THR A 93 -30.59 -4.89 48.24
C THR A 93 -30.15 -4.90 49.72
N GLN A 94 -29.24 -5.77 50.09
CA GLN A 94 -28.75 -5.91 51.49
C GLN A 94 -27.25 -5.59 51.73
N GLY A 95 -26.51 -5.10 50.72
CA GLY A 95 -25.06 -4.85 50.84
C GLY A 95 -24.64 -3.46 50.39
N ASN A 96 -25.08 -2.40 51.04
CA ASN A 96 -24.93 -1.00 50.57
C ASN A 96 -23.49 -0.41 50.53
N VAL A 97 -22.47 -1.10 50.98
CA VAL A 97 -21.09 -0.54 51.07
C VAL A 97 -20.23 -0.86 49.83
N ASN A 98 -20.48 -2.00 49.17
CA ASN A 98 -19.67 -2.42 48.00
C ASN A 98 -20.19 -1.87 46.68
N ILE A 99 -21.47 -1.47 46.62
CA ILE A 99 -22.08 -0.97 45.38
C ILE A 99 -21.51 0.39 44.95
N SER A 100 -21.24 1.27 45.91
CA SER A 100 -20.64 2.58 45.63
C SER A 100 -19.23 2.42 45.01
N LYS A 101 -18.42 1.50 45.58
CA LYS A 101 -17.06 1.24 45.07
C LYS A 101 -17.10 0.67 43.64
N LEU A 102 -17.98 -0.28 43.36
CA LEU A 102 -18.18 -0.86 42.03
C LEU A 102 -18.68 0.16 41.00
N VAL A 103 -19.58 1.05 41.41
CA VAL A 103 -20.06 2.13 40.53
C VAL A 103 -18.93 3.12 40.22
N ASP A 104 -18.08 3.45 41.19
CA ASP A 104 -16.92 4.31 41.00
C ASP A 104 -15.87 3.63 40.09
N GLU A 105 -15.62 2.34 40.25
CA GLU A 105 -14.74 1.55 39.37
C GLU A 105 -15.27 1.47 37.93
N ILE A 106 -16.58 1.27 37.77
CA ILE A 106 -17.23 1.28 36.45
C ILE A 106 -17.14 2.67 35.81
N ASN A 107 -17.38 3.72 36.58
CA ASN A 107 -17.26 5.09 36.07
C ASN A 107 -15.79 5.41 35.64
N ALA A 108 -14.83 4.98 36.44
CA ALA A 108 -13.41 5.08 36.11
C ALA A 108 -13.06 4.28 34.85
N SER A 109 -13.55 3.03 34.78
CA SER A 109 -13.35 2.18 33.57
C SER A 109 -14.02 2.77 32.33
N ASN A 110 -15.24 3.29 32.45
CA ASN A 110 -15.91 3.96 31.32
C ASN A 110 -15.20 5.24 30.89
N ALA A 111 -14.68 6.04 31.82
CA ALA A 111 -13.87 7.22 31.50
C ALA A 111 -12.59 6.84 30.79
N TYR A 112 -11.95 5.75 31.23
CA TYR A 112 -10.76 5.19 30.59
C TYR A 112 -11.03 4.68 29.17
N ILE A 113 -12.08 3.88 28.96
CA ILE A 113 -12.51 3.41 27.64
C ILE A 113 -12.78 4.60 26.72
N LYS A 114 -13.43 5.65 27.20
CA LYS A 114 -13.69 6.87 26.42
C LYS A 114 -12.40 7.56 26.01
N GLN A 115 -11.39 7.60 26.88
CA GLN A 115 -10.06 8.16 26.55
C GLN A 115 -9.36 7.33 25.46
N LEU A 116 -9.38 6.00 25.55
CA LEU A 116 -8.82 5.11 24.55
C LEU A 116 -9.50 5.27 23.18
N VAL A 117 -10.83 5.30 23.16
CA VAL A 117 -11.61 5.51 21.94
C VAL A 117 -11.29 6.87 21.31
N ASN A 118 -11.20 7.93 22.11
CA ASN A 118 -10.84 9.26 21.61
C ASN A 118 -9.40 9.31 21.09
N ALA A 119 -8.45 8.68 21.78
CA ALA A 119 -7.06 8.60 21.33
C ALA A 119 -6.95 7.86 20.00
N LYS A 120 -7.65 6.72 19.86
CA LYS A 120 -7.72 5.97 18.61
C LYS A 120 -8.36 6.80 17.49
N SER A 121 -9.51 7.40 17.72
CA SER A 121 -10.19 8.24 16.71
C SER A 121 -9.33 9.41 16.25
N LYS A 122 -8.61 10.05 17.17
CA LYS A 122 -7.64 11.12 16.84
C LYS A 122 -6.50 10.60 15.98
N SER A 123 -5.95 9.43 16.32
CA SER A 123 -4.89 8.78 15.55
C SER A 123 -5.37 8.45 14.13
N ASP A 124 -6.55 7.83 14.00
CA ASP A 124 -7.14 7.47 12.69
C ASP A 124 -7.39 8.71 11.82
N SER A 125 -7.89 9.80 12.42
CA SER A 125 -8.09 11.08 11.73
C SER A 125 -6.78 11.69 11.25
N LEU A 126 -5.73 11.67 12.07
CA LEU A 126 -4.40 12.17 11.71
C LEU A 126 -3.80 11.37 10.56
N LEU A 127 -3.96 10.03 10.55
CA LEU A 127 -3.49 9.16 9.48
C LEU A 127 -4.21 9.47 8.15
N MET A 128 -5.50 9.74 8.20
CA MET A 128 -6.27 10.14 7.01
C MET A 128 -5.78 11.48 6.45
N VAL A 129 -5.56 12.48 7.31
CA VAL A 129 -5.00 13.78 6.91
C VAL A 129 -3.60 13.63 6.34
N LEU A 130 -2.74 12.83 6.99
CA LEU A 130 -1.38 12.53 6.52
C LEU A 130 -1.40 11.89 5.12
N THR A 131 -2.24 10.88 4.93
CA THR A 131 -2.40 10.20 3.63
C THR A 131 -2.90 11.13 2.54
N ASN A 132 -3.88 11.97 2.85
CA ASN A 132 -4.39 12.97 1.90
C ASN A 132 -3.31 14.01 1.54
N ASN A 133 -2.52 14.46 2.51
CA ASN A 133 -1.42 15.38 2.28
C ASN A 133 -0.33 14.76 1.42
N LEU A 134 0.02 13.49 1.67
CA LEU A 134 0.95 12.72 0.84
C LEU A 134 0.46 12.62 -0.61
N THR A 135 -0.77 12.16 -0.79
CA THR A 135 -1.35 11.97 -2.14
C THR A 135 -1.45 13.29 -2.92
N ARG A 136 -1.73 14.40 -2.23
CA ARG A 136 -1.80 15.73 -2.86
C ARG A 136 -0.44 16.36 -3.16
N SER A 137 0.60 15.97 -2.44
CA SER A 137 1.95 16.51 -2.65
C SER A 137 2.69 15.85 -3.80
N LEU A 138 2.22 14.67 -4.24
CA LEU A 138 2.81 13.91 -5.33
C LEU A 138 2.10 14.23 -6.65
N ASP A 139 2.87 14.37 -7.72
CA ASP A 139 2.38 14.60 -9.06
C ASP A 139 1.83 13.31 -9.68
N LYS A 140 1.01 13.43 -10.74
CA LYS A 140 0.40 12.26 -11.41
C LYS A 140 1.42 11.27 -11.95
N ASP A 141 2.59 11.75 -12.36
CA ASP A 141 3.66 10.88 -12.87
C ASP A 141 4.41 10.16 -11.74
N GLU A 142 4.52 10.77 -10.57
CA GLU A 142 5.07 10.13 -9.37
C GLU A 142 4.11 9.07 -8.82
N LEU A 143 2.80 9.30 -8.85
CA LEU A 143 1.77 8.35 -8.39
C LEU A 143 1.71 7.05 -9.21
N ARG A 144 2.42 6.95 -10.34
CA ARG A 144 2.58 5.68 -11.06
C ARG A 144 3.57 4.73 -10.39
N ASP A 145 4.57 5.31 -9.73
CA ASP A 145 5.66 4.58 -9.09
C ASP A 145 5.57 4.59 -7.56
N VAL A 146 4.56 5.29 -7.02
CA VAL A 146 4.29 5.44 -5.58
C VAL A 146 2.87 4.98 -5.27
N ASP A 147 2.74 4.00 -4.37
CA ASP A 147 1.46 3.53 -3.86
C ASP A 147 1.34 3.84 -2.36
N ILE A 148 0.25 4.48 -1.95
CA ILE A 148 0.03 4.89 -0.57
C ILE A 148 -1.19 4.16 -0.03
N LYS A 149 -0.99 3.38 1.05
CA LYS A 149 -2.03 2.60 1.72
C LYS A 149 -2.04 2.84 3.21
N VAL A 150 -3.22 2.84 3.80
CA VAL A 150 -3.39 2.81 5.26
C VAL A 150 -3.92 1.44 5.65
N LEU A 151 -3.13 0.70 6.42
CA LEU A 151 -3.51 -0.61 6.91
C LEU A 151 -3.30 -0.67 8.43
N LYS A 152 -4.34 -1.01 9.18
CA LYS A 152 -4.29 -1.20 10.65
C LYS A 152 -3.68 -0.02 11.41
N GLY A 153 -3.94 1.20 10.99
CA GLY A 153 -3.41 2.39 11.66
C GLY A 153 -1.95 2.71 11.35
N VAL A 154 -1.43 2.19 10.25
CA VAL A 154 -0.07 2.42 9.75
C VAL A 154 -0.15 2.88 8.30
N VAL A 155 0.63 3.88 7.93
CA VAL A 155 0.73 4.35 6.54
C VAL A 155 1.91 3.65 5.86
N TYR A 156 1.64 3.02 4.75
CA TYR A 156 2.62 2.38 3.87
C TYR A 156 2.75 3.22 2.60
N ILE A 157 3.96 3.65 2.30
CA ILE A 157 4.32 4.35 1.06
C ILE A 157 5.25 3.41 0.31
N SER A 158 4.74 2.69 -0.68
CA SER A 158 5.52 1.79 -1.52
C SER A 158 6.09 2.56 -2.70
N LEU A 159 7.40 2.51 -2.85
CA LEU A 159 8.16 3.17 -3.90
C LEU A 159 8.79 2.11 -4.80
N ALA A 160 8.53 2.20 -6.10
CA ALA A 160 9.08 1.27 -7.08
C ALA A 160 10.62 1.38 -7.15
N ASP A 161 11.28 0.23 -7.22
CA ASP A 161 12.74 0.13 -7.22
C ASP A 161 13.41 0.89 -8.36
N ASN A 162 12.85 0.80 -9.57
CA ASN A 162 13.35 1.48 -10.76
C ASN A 162 13.25 3.01 -10.70
N MET A 163 12.39 3.54 -9.85
CA MET A 163 12.31 4.97 -9.55
C MET A 163 13.43 5.37 -8.57
N LEU A 164 13.62 4.56 -7.52
CA LEU A 164 14.56 4.89 -6.43
C LEU A 164 16.01 4.67 -6.81
N PHE A 165 16.33 3.56 -7.48
CA PHE A 165 17.70 3.09 -7.67
C PHE A 165 18.00 2.73 -9.13
N LYS A 166 19.28 2.75 -9.46
CA LYS A 166 19.80 2.09 -10.67
C LYS A 166 19.77 0.57 -10.48
N SER A 167 19.62 -0.19 -11.56
CA SER A 167 19.55 -1.66 -11.52
C SER A 167 20.70 -2.30 -10.76
N GLY A 168 20.37 -3.06 -9.71
CA GLY A 168 21.34 -3.74 -8.85
C GLY A 168 22.23 -2.79 -8.03
N SER A 169 21.81 -1.54 -7.84
CA SER A 169 22.47 -0.54 -7.01
C SER A 169 21.60 -0.20 -5.80
N TYR A 170 22.21 0.43 -4.81
CA TYR A 170 21.57 1.08 -3.67
C TYR A 170 21.75 2.61 -3.69
N GLU A 171 22.33 3.16 -4.77
CA GLU A 171 22.48 4.60 -4.97
C GLU A 171 21.15 5.23 -5.38
N ILE A 172 20.76 6.28 -4.67
CA ILE A 172 19.52 7.02 -4.93
C ILE A 172 19.64 7.78 -6.25
N SER A 173 18.59 7.73 -7.06
CA SER A 173 18.49 8.46 -8.33
C SER A 173 18.07 9.92 -8.10
N ASP A 174 18.44 10.81 -9.04
CA ASP A 174 18.05 12.22 -9.00
C ASP A 174 16.50 12.38 -8.96
N ARG A 175 15.79 11.55 -9.71
CA ARG A 175 14.31 11.52 -9.73
C ARG A 175 13.73 11.16 -8.36
N ALA A 176 14.36 10.22 -7.66
CA ALA A 176 13.95 9.82 -6.32
C ALA A 176 14.11 10.95 -5.29
N MET A 177 15.12 11.81 -5.45
CA MET A 177 15.37 12.92 -4.54
C MET A 177 14.18 13.87 -4.47
N GLU A 178 13.52 14.15 -5.59
CA GLU A 178 12.33 15.03 -5.60
C GLU A 178 11.18 14.41 -4.80
N THR A 179 10.84 13.16 -5.10
CA THR A 179 9.76 12.43 -4.40
C THR A 179 10.07 12.26 -2.92
N LEU A 180 11.32 11.89 -2.57
CA LEU A 180 11.75 11.76 -1.16
C LEU A 180 11.71 13.10 -0.42
N SER A 181 12.00 14.22 -1.07
CA SER A 181 11.87 15.56 -0.50
C SER A 181 10.44 15.87 -0.07
N LYS A 182 9.45 15.56 -0.94
CA LYS A 182 8.02 15.76 -0.65
C LYS A 182 7.57 14.90 0.53
N ILE A 183 7.99 13.63 0.54
CA ILE A 183 7.70 12.68 1.64
C ILE A 183 8.36 13.15 2.95
N ALA A 184 9.63 13.55 2.90
CA ALA A 184 10.37 14.03 4.07
C ALA A 184 9.74 15.27 4.71
N LYS A 185 9.24 16.20 3.90
CA LYS A 185 8.51 17.38 4.39
C LYS A 185 7.32 16.96 5.24
N ILE A 186 6.53 16.03 4.76
CA ILE A 186 5.37 15.52 5.50
C ILE A 186 5.80 14.77 6.75
N ILE A 187 6.80 13.90 6.68
CA ILE A 187 7.33 13.20 7.86
C ILE A 187 7.77 14.18 8.95
N LYS A 188 8.35 15.33 8.59
CA LYS A 188 8.76 16.37 9.54
C LYS A 188 7.59 17.08 10.20
N ASP A 189 6.47 17.25 9.49
CA ASP A 189 5.27 17.87 10.04
C ASP A 189 4.58 16.96 11.09
N TYR A 190 4.76 15.64 10.98
CA TYR A 190 4.15 14.64 11.87
C TYR A 190 5.18 14.02 12.83
N LYS A 191 5.60 14.80 13.84
CA LYS A 191 6.68 14.42 14.79
C LYS A 191 6.36 13.22 15.69
N SER A 192 5.08 12.94 15.91
CA SER A 192 4.61 11.84 16.79
C SER A 192 4.60 10.47 16.13
N TYR A 193 5.28 10.31 14.99
CA TYR A 193 5.33 9.05 14.26
C TYR A 193 6.78 8.62 14.04
N ASP A 194 7.01 7.33 14.15
CA ASP A 194 8.26 6.70 13.75
C ASP A 194 8.19 6.25 12.29
N VAL A 195 9.33 6.12 11.67
CA VAL A 195 9.47 5.81 10.25
C VAL A 195 10.41 4.62 10.09
N LEU A 196 9.87 3.50 9.64
CA LEU A 196 10.63 2.35 9.20
C LEU A 196 10.74 2.38 7.68
N VAL A 197 11.95 2.38 7.16
CA VAL A 197 12.22 2.17 5.74
C VAL A 197 12.58 0.71 5.53
N GLU A 198 11.77 0.01 4.74
CA GLU A 198 11.93 -1.42 4.50
C GLU A 198 12.21 -1.70 3.02
N GLY A 199 13.36 -2.32 2.73
CA GLY A 199 13.72 -2.76 1.38
C GLY A 199 13.21 -4.17 1.11
N ASN A 200 12.67 -4.38 -0.09
CA ASN A 200 12.20 -5.68 -0.57
C ASN A 200 12.80 -5.95 -1.96
N THR A 201 13.11 -7.22 -2.26
CA THR A 201 13.61 -7.67 -3.56
C THR A 201 12.65 -8.68 -4.19
N ASP A 202 12.89 -9.02 -5.43
CA ASP A 202 12.36 -10.25 -6.02
C ASP A 202 13.21 -11.46 -5.59
N ASN A 203 12.91 -12.64 -6.14
CA ASN A 203 13.61 -13.89 -5.86
C ASN A 203 14.84 -14.12 -6.76
N VAL A 204 15.21 -13.18 -7.61
CA VAL A 204 16.41 -13.32 -8.46
C VAL A 204 17.65 -13.11 -7.59
N PRO A 205 18.55 -14.11 -7.50
CA PRO A 205 19.76 -13.98 -6.71
C PRO A 205 20.65 -12.86 -7.20
N ILE A 206 21.20 -12.09 -6.28
CA ILE A 206 22.21 -11.06 -6.57
C ILE A 206 23.50 -11.38 -5.83
N SER A 207 24.61 -11.18 -6.51
CA SER A 207 25.94 -11.19 -5.93
C SER A 207 26.81 -10.18 -6.67
N ARG A 208 27.31 -9.17 -5.96
CA ARG A 208 28.20 -8.11 -6.48
C ARG A 208 29.18 -7.72 -5.40
N THR A 209 30.14 -6.87 -5.73
CA THR A 209 31.04 -6.29 -4.73
C THR A 209 30.24 -5.61 -3.63
N ASN A 210 30.46 -6.02 -2.39
CA ASN A 210 29.76 -5.56 -1.18
C ASN A 210 28.25 -5.93 -1.07
N ILE A 211 27.71 -6.78 -1.96
CA ILE A 211 26.35 -7.29 -1.90
C ILE A 211 26.39 -8.80 -2.09
N ARG A 212 26.23 -9.56 -1.02
CA ARG A 212 26.33 -11.03 -1.02
C ARG A 212 25.04 -11.70 -1.50
N ASN A 213 23.89 -11.10 -1.18
CA ASN A 213 22.56 -11.68 -1.42
C ASN A 213 21.47 -10.60 -1.34
N ASN A 214 20.22 -11.02 -1.49
CA ASN A 214 19.04 -10.16 -1.43
C ASN A 214 18.83 -9.49 -0.06
N TRP A 215 19.28 -10.10 1.04
CA TRP A 215 19.26 -9.47 2.35
C TRP A 215 20.15 -8.23 2.40
N ASP A 216 21.40 -8.36 1.94
CA ASP A 216 22.33 -7.25 1.89
C ASP A 216 21.78 -6.10 1.01
N LEU A 217 21.30 -6.44 -0.18
CA LEU A 217 20.77 -5.45 -1.11
C LEU A 217 19.59 -4.68 -0.49
N SER A 218 18.63 -5.39 0.09
CA SER A 218 17.44 -4.78 0.68
C SER A 218 17.79 -3.88 1.86
N CYS A 219 18.71 -4.30 2.75
CA CYS A 219 19.18 -3.49 3.87
C CYS A 219 19.95 -2.25 3.41
N LEU A 220 20.85 -2.39 2.43
CA LEU A 220 21.62 -1.26 1.89
C LEU A 220 20.72 -0.22 1.24
N ARG A 221 19.71 -0.65 0.49
CA ARG A 221 18.71 0.23 -0.12
C ARG A 221 17.91 0.99 0.91
N ALA A 222 17.41 0.30 1.93
CA ALA A 222 16.72 0.95 3.04
C ALA A 222 17.62 1.98 3.75
N SER A 223 18.88 1.62 3.98
CA SER A 223 19.86 2.50 4.59
C SER A 223 20.14 3.74 3.74
N SER A 224 20.23 3.60 2.41
CA SER A 224 20.43 4.75 1.52
C SER A 224 19.27 5.73 1.57
N VAL A 225 18.03 5.24 1.60
CA VAL A 225 16.84 6.10 1.76
C VAL A 225 16.84 6.80 3.12
N VAL A 226 17.15 6.08 4.21
CA VAL A 226 17.26 6.68 5.55
C VAL A 226 18.31 7.77 5.59
N GLN A 227 19.48 7.55 4.99
CA GLN A 227 20.56 8.54 4.94
C GLN A 227 20.14 9.82 4.20
N VAL A 228 19.43 9.69 3.07
CA VAL A 228 18.90 10.83 2.33
C VAL A 228 17.85 11.58 3.17
N LEU A 229 16.92 10.86 3.80
CA LEU A 229 15.90 11.48 4.68
C LEU A 229 16.57 12.26 5.84
N GLN A 230 17.62 11.71 6.43
CA GLN A 230 18.36 12.34 7.52
C GLN A 230 19.23 13.49 7.03
N ASN A 231 20.15 13.24 6.10
CA ASN A 231 21.25 14.15 5.77
C ASN A 231 20.83 15.28 4.84
N ASP A 232 20.02 14.95 3.82
CA ASP A 232 19.60 15.91 2.80
C ASP A 232 18.31 16.64 3.18
N PHE A 233 17.40 15.95 3.85
CA PHE A 233 16.08 16.51 4.18
C PHE A 233 15.86 16.80 5.66
N GLY A 234 16.81 16.48 6.54
CA GLY A 234 16.80 16.84 7.95
C GLY A 234 15.66 16.20 8.74
N VAL A 235 15.31 14.95 8.45
CA VAL A 235 14.42 14.16 9.29
C VAL A 235 15.19 13.70 10.52
N ASP A 236 14.57 13.77 11.69
CA ASP A 236 15.17 13.37 12.95
C ASP A 236 15.58 11.88 12.93
N PRO A 237 16.89 11.56 13.06
CA PRO A 237 17.38 10.19 12.99
C PRO A 237 16.86 9.28 14.10
N SER A 238 16.46 9.83 15.25
CA SER A 238 15.89 9.05 16.36
C SER A 238 14.57 8.38 15.99
N ARG A 239 13.93 8.86 14.93
CA ARG A 239 12.66 8.35 14.40
C ARG A 239 12.83 7.40 13.22
N LEU A 240 14.05 7.26 12.70
CA LEU A 240 14.31 6.52 11.46
C LEU A 240 14.88 5.13 11.77
N THR A 241 14.33 4.13 11.13
CA THR A 241 14.84 2.76 11.16
C THR A 241 14.97 2.25 9.72
N ALA A 242 16.10 1.61 9.41
CA ALA A 242 16.31 0.92 8.15
C ALA A 242 16.22 -0.59 8.36
N GLY A 243 15.44 -1.28 7.53
CA GLY A 243 15.28 -2.72 7.56
C GLY A 243 15.27 -3.33 6.16
N GLY A 244 15.62 -4.60 6.05
CA GLY A 244 15.53 -5.35 4.79
C GLY A 244 14.78 -6.65 4.98
N ARG A 245 13.97 -7.03 4.00
CA ARG A 245 13.21 -8.28 3.96
C ARG A 245 13.76 -9.28 2.96
N GLY A 246 14.73 -8.86 2.12
CA GLY A 246 15.16 -9.69 1.01
C GLY A 246 13.98 -10.01 0.08
N GLU A 247 13.88 -11.27 -0.33
CA GLU A 247 12.83 -11.80 -1.20
C GLU A 247 11.61 -12.37 -0.44
N TYR A 248 11.61 -12.30 0.90
CA TYR A 248 10.68 -13.05 1.76
C TYR A 248 9.38 -12.30 2.11
N ASN A 249 9.13 -11.16 1.47
CA ASN A 249 7.89 -10.39 1.62
C ASN A 249 7.30 -10.02 0.24
N PRO A 250 6.99 -11.01 -0.63
CA PRO A 250 6.49 -10.73 -1.96
C PRO A 250 5.05 -10.21 -1.92
N LEU A 251 4.73 -9.22 -2.76
CA LEU A 251 3.35 -8.76 -2.99
C LEU A 251 2.61 -9.61 -4.01
N THR A 252 3.35 -10.19 -4.94
CA THR A 252 2.83 -11.02 -6.03
C THR A 252 3.81 -12.15 -6.32
N ASP A 253 3.39 -13.14 -7.13
CA ASP A 253 4.26 -14.22 -7.56
C ASP A 253 5.48 -13.70 -8.33
N ASN A 254 6.61 -14.36 -8.15
CA ASN A 254 7.87 -14.01 -8.82
C ASN A 254 8.01 -14.63 -10.23
N ASP A 255 7.00 -15.37 -10.70
CA ASP A 255 7.06 -16.12 -11.97
C ASP A 255 7.11 -15.21 -13.18
N THR A 256 6.49 -14.04 -13.10
CA THR A 256 6.46 -13.05 -14.18
C THR A 256 7.38 -11.87 -13.90
N GLU A 257 7.90 -11.22 -14.96
CA GLU A 257 8.69 -9.99 -14.79
C GLU A 257 7.88 -8.86 -14.15
N VAL A 258 6.60 -8.75 -14.46
CA VAL A 258 5.70 -7.78 -13.85
C VAL A 258 5.54 -8.05 -12.35
N GLY A 259 5.42 -9.31 -11.96
CA GLY A 259 5.36 -9.70 -10.55
C GLY A 259 6.65 -9.37 -9.82
N ARG A 260 7.79 -9.74 -10.39
CA ARG A 260 9.12 -9.39 -9.84
C ARG A 260 9.32 -7.89 -9.70
N GLN A 261 8.90 -7.10 -10.69
CA GLN A 261 8.99 -5.64 -10.64
C GLN A 261 8.17 -5.05 -9.48
N ARG A 262 7.00 -5.60 -9.18
CA ARG A 262 6.18 -5.19 -8.03
C ARG A 262 6.81 -5.60 -6.69
N ASN A 263 7.51 -6.72 -6.66
CA ASN A 263 8.20 -7.19 -5.46
C ASN A 263 9.45 -6.35 -5.16
N ARG A 264 10.16 -5.88 -6.19
CA ARG A 264 11.28 -4.94 -6.06
C ARG A 264 10.77 -3.55 -5.67
N ARG A 265 10.68 -3.29 -4.38
CA ARG A 265 10.18 -2.03 -3.82
C ARG A 265 10.87 -1.66 -2.52
N THR A 266 10.78 -0.40 -2.18
CA THR A 266 11.09 0.08 -0.82
C THR A 266 9.82 0.67 -0.23
N GLU A 267 9.49 0.27 0.98
CA GLU A 267 8.34 0.78 1.72
C GLU A 267 8.80 1.75 2.80
N ILE A 268 8.22 2.95 2.83
CA ILE A 268 8.34 3.88 3.95
C ILE A 268 7.08 3.70 4.79
N ILE A 269 7.27 3.16 5.99
CA ILE A 269 6.20 2.75 6.90
C ILE A 269 6.16 3.76 8.04
N ILE A 270 5.06 4.51 8.15
CA ILE A 270 4.88 5.56 9.15
C ILE A 270 3.95 5.02 10.23
N THR A 271 4.49 4.84 11.43
CA THR A 271 3.81 4.21 12.56
C THR A 271 3.63 5.22 13.70
N PRO A 272 2.45 5.34 14.31
CA PRO A 272 2.29 6.15 15.51
C PRO A 272 3.21 5.66 16.62
N LYS A 273 3.79 6.57 17.39
CA LYS A 273 4.55 6.20 18.59
C LYS A 273 3.62 5.54 19.59
N LEU A 274 4.02 4.37 20.06
CA LEU A 274 3.26 3.59 21.04
C LEU A 274 3.25 4.23 22.44
N ASP A 275 4.19 5.13 22.72
CA ASP A 275 4.35 5.75 24.03
C ASP A 275 3.03 6.36 24.56
N GLN A 276 2.28 7.06 23.68
CA GLN A 276 0.99 7.65 24.06
C GLN A 276 -0.09 6.60 24.39
N PHE A 277 -0.02 5.42 23.79
CA PHE A 277 -0.93 4.30 24.11
C PHE A 277 -0.48 3.58 25.37
N MET A 278 0.83 3.40 25.54
CA MET A 278 1.39 2.79 26.76
C MET A 278 1.11 3.66 27.98
N ASP A 279 1.30 4.99 27.88
CA ASP A 279 0.93 5.93 28.96
C ASP A 279 -0.56 5.87 29.34
N LEU A 280 -1.43 5.53 28.40
CA LEU A 280 -2.84 5.30 28.69
C LEU A 280 -3.07 3.93 29.32
N ILE A 281 -2.35 2.90 28.91
CA ILE A 281 -2.45 1.55 29.47
C ILE A 281 -1.94 1.55 30.93
N ASP A 282 -0.85 2.24 31.20
CA ASP A 282 -0.26 2.37 32.55
C ASP A 282 -1.16 3.14 33.51
N LYS A 283 -2.08 3.97 32.99
CA LYS A 283 -3.12 4.68 33.78
C LYS A 283 -4.43 3.89 33.90
N ALA A 284 -4.44 2.66 33.39
CA ALA A 284 -5.60 1.78 33.60
C ALA A 284 -5.86 1.64 35.10
N PRO A 285 -7.12 1.72 35.57
CA PRO A 285 -7.44 1.37 36.95
C PRO A 285 -6.95 -0.05 37.20
N ASP A 286 -6.10 -0.23 38.22
CA ASP A 286 -5.62 -1.55 38.61
C ASP A 286 -6.85 -2.47 38.78
N ALA A 287 -6.91 -3.50 37.95
CA ALA A 287 -7.78 -4.63 38.21
C ALA A 287 -7.17 -5.36 39.43
N GLU A 288 -7.47 -4.89 40.64
CA GLU A 288 -7.10 -5.62 41.83
C GLU A 288 -7.60 -7.05 41.68
N SER A 289 -6.64 -7.94 41.57
CA SER A 289 -6.85 -9.39 41.56
C SER A 289 -7.60 -9.78 42.86
N HIS A 290 -8.84 -10.13 42.72
CA HIS A 290 -9.60 -10.88 43.73
C HIS A 290 -9.65 -12.34 43.33
#